data_c0a033a856898675a89d28c2fef15ab1
#
_entry.id   c0a033a856898675a89d28c2fef15ab1
#
_cell.length_a   1.000
_cell.length_b   1.000
_cell.length_c   1.000
_cell.angle_alpha   90.00
_cell.angle_beta   90.00
_cell.angle_gamma   90.00
#
_symmetry.space_group_name_H-M   'P 1'
#
loop_
_entity.id
_entity.type
_entity.pdbx_description
1 polymer ?
#
loop_
_entity_poly.entity_id
_entity_poly.type
_entity_poly.pdbx_seq_one_letter_code
_entity_poly.pdbx_strand_id
1 'polypeptide(L)'
;MIDCIQENGDKSKIILYNGIQKNNLEEAMETNHTEEILLGAFNEVPDPRASYNQKHRFLDILTITILATICGADTWDEIEDWGNANLEWLKSFLVLENGIPSHDTFNRVFQMIDPKKLHEAFQTWVNGIITKLEGVVAIDGKTIRRSKEEISQTKPAHIVSAWANSLSMVLGQVKVDEKSNEITAIPELLKTLSIKGCIVTIDAMGTQKAIARQIVEGGAEYILSLKENQGTLYQEVSEYFEKELFPQNKGELEKAGKYYKTLCQDHGRIETREYYLESEIDWMKDAKKEWKTLGAVGACRSRVEE
;
A
#
# COMPACT_ATOMS: atom_id res chain seq x y z
N MET A 1 -2.30 -10.17 1.76
CA MET A 1 -2.10 -11.32 0.83
C MET A 1 -0.73 -11.11 0.20
N ILE A 2 0.24 -11.98 0.47
CA ILE A 2 1.59 -11.82 -0.10
C ILE A 2 1.54 -12.51 -1.46
N ASP A 3 1.47 -11.73 -2.55
CA ASP A 3 1.42 -12.29 -3.90
C ASP A 3 2.74 -12.98 -4.26
N CYS A 4 2.64 -14.28 -4.52
CA CYS A 4 3.73 -15.06 -5.10
C CYS A 4 3.68 -14.87 -6.61
N ILE A 5 4.66 -14.19 -7.20
CA ILE A 5 4.81 -14.09 -8.66
C ILE A 5 5.19 -15.48 -9.18
N GLN A 6 4.39 -16.00 -10.13
CA GLN A 6 4.59 -17.29 -10.78
C GLN A 6 5.80 -17.25 -11.72
N GLU A 7 6.74 -18.12 -11.50
CA GLU A 7 7.59 -18.74 -12.52
C GLU A 7 7.79 -20.20 -12.14
N ASN A 8 7.80 -21.09 -13.14
CA ASN A 8 7.81 -22.56 -13.00
C ASN A 8 8.92 -23.07 -12.06
N GLY A 9 8.54 -23.81 -10.99
CA GLY A 9 9.44 -24.48 -10.07
C GLY A 9 9.13 -24.18 -8.60
N ASP A 10 9.47 -25.11 -7.73
CA ASP A 10 9.33 -25.00 -6.27
C ASP A 10 10.10 -23.78 -5.76
N LYS A 11 9.40 -22.70 -5.35
CA LYS A 11 10.02 -21.42 -4.96
C LYS A 11 9.87 -21.17 -3.48
N SER A 12 10.99 -20.98 -2.80
CA SER A 12 11.03 -20.50 -1.41
C SER A 12 11.17 -18.99 -1.38
N LYS A 13 10.29 -18.31 -0.67
CA LYS A 13 10.39 -16.87 -0.36
C LYS A 13 10.80 -16.73 1.10
N ILE A 14 11.89 -16.02 1.35
CA ILE A 14 12.40 -15.76 2.70
C ILE A 14 11.98 -14.38 3.13
N ILE A 15 11.59 -14.23 4.38
CA ILE A 15 11.15 -12.98 4.98
C ILE A 15 11.87 -12.71 6.30
N LEU A 16 12.09 -11.43 6.58
CA LEU A 16 12.57 -10.92 7.86
C LEU A 16 11.38 -10.31 8.62
N TYR A 17 11.26 -10.62 9.91
CA TYR A 17 10.19 -10.11 10.76
C TYR A 17 10.72 -9.64 12.12
N ASN A 18 10.16 -8.58 12.67
CA ASN A 18 10.69 -7.91 13.85
C ASN A 18 9.80 -7.91 15.09
N GLY A 19 8.60 -8.50 15.09
CA GLY A 19 7.80 -8.45 16.31
C GLY A 19 6.57 -9.36 16.32
N ILE A 20 6.04 -9.60 17.53
CA ILE A 20 4.73 -10.22 17.77
C ILE A 20 4.09 -9.49 18.94
N GLN A 21 3.07 -8.68 18.69
CA GLN A 21 2.07 -8.35 19.72
C GLN A 21 0.67 -8.55 19.16
N LYS A 22 -0.10 -9.41 19.86
CA LYS A 22 -1.55 -9.56 19.65
C LYS A 22 -2.25 -8.42 20.37
N ASN A 23 -3.03 -7.59 19.68
CA ASN A 23 -4.10 -6.82 20.31
C ASN A 23 -5.32 -6.73 19.39
N ASN A 24 -6.48 -6.73 20.04
CA ASN A 24 -7.82 -6.93 19.54
C ASN A 24 -8.34 -5.79 18.67
N LEU A 25 -9.06 -6.15 17.62
CA LEU A 25 -9.92 -5.28 16.81
C LEU A 25 -11.29 -5.19 17.49
N GLU A 26 -11.79 -3.97 17.72
CA GLU A 26 -13.17 -3.53 17.57
C GLU A 26 -13.31 -2.08 18.05
N GLU A 27 -13.57 -1.13 17.11
CA GLU A 27 -14.42 0.02 17.39
C GLU A 27 -14.80 0.73 16.08
N ALA A 28 -16.09 1.02 15.99
CA ALA A 28 -16.80 1.44 14.80
C ALA A 28 -16.56 2.90 14.40
N MET A 29 -16.60 3.16 13.09
CA MET A 29 -16.60 4.51 12.49
C MET A 29 -17.95 5.19 12.72
N GLU A 30 -17.95 6.35 13.37
CA GLU A 30 -19.10 7.27 13.38
C GLU A 30 -19.18 8.03 12.04
N THR A 31 -20.26 7.83 11.31
CA THR A 31 -20.44 8.26 9.90
C THR A 31 -20.56 9.77 9.68
N ASN A 32 -20.89 10.57 10.69
CA ASN A 32 -21.15 12.01 10.54
C ASN A 32 -19.88 12.90 10.51
N HIS A 33 -18.70 12.35 10.81
CA HIS A 33 -17.46 13.13 10.87
C HIS A 33 -16.62 13.02 9.58
N THR A 34 -16.86 12.01 8.76
CA THR A 34 -16.03 11.70 7.58
C THR A 34 -16.23 12.71 6.46
N GLU A 35 -17.45 13.20 6.25
CA GLU A 35 -17.75 14.20 5.22
C GLU A 35 -17.12 15.56 5.55
N GLU A 36 -17.17 15.99 6.81
CA GLU A 36 -16.56 17.24 7.28
C GLU A 36 -15.03 17.21 7.11
N ILE A 37 -14.38 16.07 7.40
CA ILE A 37 -12.94 15.88 7.24
C ILE A 37 -12.57 15.94 5.75
N LEU A 38 -13.35 15.28 4.86
CA LEU A 38 -13.16 15.33 3.42
C LEU A 38 -13.23 16.76 2.90
N LEU A 39 -14.36 17.43 3.17
CA LEU A 39 -14.60 18.80 2.70
C LEU A 39 -13.55 19.78 3.26
N GLY A 40 -13.18 19.65 4.54
CA GLY A 40 -12.17 20.49 5.19
C GLY A 40 -10.80 20.33 4.55
N ALA A 41 -10.36 19.11 4.27
CA ALA A 41 -9.06 18.85 3.66
C ALA A 41 -8.96 19.42 2.22
N PHE A 42 -10.00 19.22 1.41
CA PHE A 42 -9.98 19.64 0.00
C PHE A 42 -10.34 21.11 -0.21
N ASN A 43 -10.93 21.79 0.77
CA ASN A 43 -11.17 23.24 0.72
C ASN A 43 -9.88 24.06 0.68
N GLU A 44 -8.76 23.49 1.15
CA GLU A 44 -7.43 24.13 1.12
C GLU A 44 -6.76 24.06 -0.26
N VAL A 45 -7.31 23.29 -1.21
CA VAL A 45 -6.77 23.22 -2.58
C VAL A 45 -7.18 24.49 -3.32
N PRO A 46 -6.23 25.28 -3.85
CA PRO A 46 -6.58 26.52 -4.56
C PRO A 46 -7.28 26.23 -5.88
N ASP A 47 -8.38 26.94 -6.15
CA ASP A 47 -9.09 26.85 -7.43
C ASP A 47 -8.21 27.41 -8.56
N PRO A 48 -7.79 26.59 -9.54
CA PRO A 48 -6.91 27.06 -10.62
C PRO A 48 -7.65 27.88 -11.69
N ARG A 49 -8.98 27.96 -11.62
CA ARG A 49 -9.82 28.63 -12.64
C ARG A 49 -9.89 30.14 -12.41
N ALA A 50 -10.01 30.91 -13.50
CA ALA A 50 -10.34 32.32 -13.42
C ALA A 50 -11.75 32.55 -12.85
N SER A 51 -11.92 33.60 -12.00
CA SER A 51 -13.14 33.84 -11.22
C SER A 51 -14.42 34.04 -12.06
N TYR A 52 -14.30 34.41 -13.33
CA TYR A 52 -15.44 34.67 -14.22
C TYR A 52 -16.01 33.41 -14.92
N ASN A 53 -15.42 32.25 -14.70
CA ASN A 53 -15.80 31.00 -15.41
C ASN A 53 -16.14 29.84 -14.46
N GLN A 54 -16.69 30.18 -13.29
CA GLN A 54 -16.95 29.23 -12.20
C GLN A 54 -18.46 28.90 -12.10
N LYS A 55 -19.00 28.14 -13.08
CA LYS A 55 -20.39 27.68 -13.03
C LYS A 55 -20.67 26.73 -11.85
N HIS A 56 -19.69 25.89 -11.52
CA HIS A 56 -19.74 24.93 -10.42
C HIS A 56 -18.65 25.25 -9.41
N ARG A 57 -18.91 25.04 -8.13
CA ARG A 57 -17.92 25.22 -7.07
C ARG A 57 -16.78 24.21 -7.25
N PHE A 58 -15.56 24.66 -7.00
CA PHE A 58 -14.37 23.84 -7.15
C PHE A 58 -14.36 22.63 -6.17
N LEU A 59 -14.76 22.89 -4.91
CA LEU A 59 -14.88 21.86 -3.89
C LEU A 59 -15.87 20.77 -4.29
N ASP A 60 -17.01 21.14 -4.92
CA ASP A 60 -18.00 20.16 -5.37
C ASP A 60 -17.43 19.27 -6.48
N ILE A 61 -16.67 19.88 -7.43
CA ILE A 61 -15.97 19.13 -8.49
C ILE A 61 -14.99 18.11 -7.91
N LEU A 62 -14.15 18.53 -6.95
CA LEU A 62 -13.20 17.66 -6.29
C LEU A 62 -13.89 16.52 -5.54
N THR A 63 -14.88 16.87 -4.73
CA THR A 63 -15.59 15.90 -3.88
C THR A 63 -16.32 14.85 -4.72
N ILE A 64 -17.05 15.25 -5.77
CA ILE A 64 -17.74 14.30 -6.65
C ILE A 64 -16.74 13.37 -7.30
N THR A 65 -15.62 13.90 -7.83
CA THR A 65 -14.59 13.06 -8.48
C THR A 65 -14.02 12.04 -7.52
N ILE A 66 -13.68 12.44 -6.29
CA ILE A 66 -13.11 11.53 -5.29
C ILE A 66 -14.11 10.44 -4.91
N LEU A 67 -15.35 10.80 -4.61
CA LEU A 67 -16.37 9.84 -4.21
C LEU A 67 -16.73 8.88 -5.34
N ALA A 68 -16.88 9.36 -6.58
CA ALA A 68 -17.12 8.54 -7.75
C ALA A 68 -15.98 7.54 -7.99
N THR A 69 -14.70 8.01 -7.89
CA THR A 69 -13.52 7.15 -8.03
C THR A 69 -13.45 6.07 -6.96
N ILE A 70 -13.79 6.39 -5.71
CA ILE A 70 -13.90 5.40 -4.61
C ILE A 70 -14.97 4.36 -4.93
N CYS A 71 -16.06 4.77 -5.58
CA CYS A 71 -17.14 3.88 -6.03
C CYS A 71 -16.82 3.12 -7.33
N GLY A 72 -15.62 3.27 -7.89
CA GLY A 72 -15.13 2.50 -9.03
C GLY A 72 -15.31 3.18 -10.39
N ALA A 73 -15.57 4.49 -10.45
CA ALA A 73 -15.57 5.24 -11.70
C ALA A 73 -14.12 5.47 -12.18
N ASP A 74 -13.81 5.05 -13.41
CA ASP A 74 -12.46 5.11 -14.00
C ASP A 74 -12.35 6.18 -15.10
N THR A 75 -13.46 6.71 -15.61
CA THR A 75 -13.51 7.72 -16.67
C THR A 75 -14.28 8.95 -16.24
N TRP A 76 -14.07 10.09 -16.93
CA TRP A 76 -14.82 11.32 -16.66
C TRP A 76 -16.31 11.19 -16.95
N ASP A 77 -16.70 10.39 -17.94
CA ASP A 77 -18.10 10.09 -18.26
C ASP A 77 -18.75 9.30 -17.12
N GLU A 78 -18.06 8.29 -16.58
CA GLU A 78 -18.55 7.51 -15.42
C GLU A 78 -18.67 8.36 -14.16
N ILE A 79 -17.78 9.34 -13.95
CA ILE A 79 -17.89 10.30 -12.84
C ILE A 79 -19.13 11.19 -12.99
N GLU A 80 -19.42 11.69 -14.20
CA GLU A 80 -20.63 12.45 -14.49
C GLU A 80 -21.88 11.59 -14.26
N ASP A 81 -21.91 10.36 -14.77
CA ASP A 81 -23.02 9.42 -14.62
C ASP A 81 -23.26 9.06 -13.16
N TRP A 82 -22.18 8.76 -12.41
CA TRP A 82 -22.26 8.49 -10.97
C TRP A 82 -22.80 9.69 -10.20
N GLY A 83 -22.32 10.89 -10.51
CA GLY A 83 -22.80 12.13 -9.91
C GLY A 83 -24.29 12.36 -10.15
N ASN A 84 -24.75 12.18 -11.38
CA ASN A 84 -26.17 12.30 -11.73
C ASN A 84 -27.04 11.26 -11.03
N ALA A 85 -26.57 10.02 -10.93
CA ALA A 85 -27.27 8.96 -10.22
C ALA A 85 -27.39 9.23 -8.69
N ASN A 86 -26.45 9.97 -8.11
CA ASN A 86 -26.40 10.26 -6.66
C ASN A 86 -26.73 11.73 -6.34
N LEU A 87 -27.32 12.49 -7.27
CA LEU A 87 -27.53 13.93 -7.14
C LEU A 87 -28.24 14.35 -5.85
N GLU A 88 -29.31 13.67 -5.47
CA GLU A 88 -30.10 14.02 -4.28
C GLU A 88 -29.32 13.79 -2.98
N TRP A 89 -28.51 12.73 -2.92
CA TRP A 89 -27.62 12.49 -1.79
C TRP A 89 -26.49 13.54 -1.74
N LEU A 90 -25.87 13.85 -2.87
CA LEU A 90 -24.83 14.86 -2.95
C LEU A 90 -25.30 16.26 -2.53
N LYS A 91 -26.54 16.62 -2.84
CA LYS A 91 -27.16 17.89 -2.40
C LYS A 91 -27.32 18.01 -0.89
N SER A 92 -27.24 16.93 -0.13
CA SER A 92 -27.34 16.99 1.34
C SER A 92 -26.12 17.66 1.98
N PHE A 93 -24.96 17.70 1.30
CA PHE A 93 -23.71 18.29 1.83
C PHE A 93 -22.92 19.12 0.81
N LEU A 94 -23.30 19.14 -0.49
CA LEU A 94 -22.69 19.96 -1.53
C LEU A 94 -23.64 21.04 -2.04
N VAL A 95 -23.06 22.14 -2.58
CA VAL A 95 -23.84 23.26 -3.14
C VAL A 95 -23.94 23.10 -4.66
N LEU A 96 -24.83 22.26 -5.11
CA LEU A 96 -25.01 21.92 -6.53
C LEU A 96 -26.09 22.80 -7.21
N GLU A 97 -25.95 24.12 -7.16
CA GLU A 97 -26.91 25.08 -7.76
C GLU A 97 -27.15 24.86 -9.25
N ASN A 98 -26.12 24.42 -9.97
CA ASN A 98 -26.13 24.15 -11.40
C ASN A 98 -26.13 22.65 -11.75
N GLY A 99 -26.46 21.78 -10.78
CA GLY A 99 -26.42 20.32 -10.95
C GLY A 99 -25.00 19.78 -11.02
N ILE A 100 -24.85 18.61 -11.59
CA ILE A 100 -23.57 17.93 -11.75
C ILE A 100 -22.76 18.56 -12.90
N PRO A 101 -21.43 18.78 -12.72
CA PRO A 101 -20.54 19.17 -13.82
C PRO A 101 -20.48 18.12 -14.92
N SER A 102 -20.34 18.53 -16.18
CA SER A 102 -20.11 17.60 -17.28
C SER A 102 -18.71 16.98 -17.22
N HIS A 103 -18.54 15.81 -17.86
CA HIS A 103 -17.24 15.12 -18.02
C HIS A 103 -16.14 16.04 -18.55
N ASP A 104 -16.42 16.92 -19.50
CA ASP A 104 -15.49 17.95 -19.99
C ASP A 104 -15.06 18.94 -18.91
N THR A 105 -15.98 19.30 -18.00
CA THR A 105 -15.66 20.20 -16.89
C THR A 105 -14.73 19.52 -15.90
N PHE A 106 -15.00 18.27 -15.52
CA PHE A 106 -14.10 17.48 -14.68
C PHE A 106 -12.71 17.37 -15.31
N ASN A 107 -12.62 16.92 -16.56
CA ASN A 107 -11.37 16.75 -17.29
C ASN A 107 -10.56 18.07 -17.31
N ARG A 108 -11.18 19.16 -17.74
CA ARG A 108 -10.51 20.47 -17.85
C ARG A 108 -10.02 20.99 -16.50
N VAL A 109 -10.78 20.83 -15.44
CA VAL A 109 -10.40 21.28 -14.11
C VAL A 109 -9.22 20.49 -13.59
N PHE A 110 -9.26 19.17 -13.70
CA PHE A 110 -8.17 18.30 -13.23
C PHE A 110 -6.86 18.47 -14.00
N GLN A 111 -6.90 18.89 -15.27
CA GLN A 111 -5.69 19.27 -16.01
C GLN A 111 -4.99 20.55 -15.47
N MET A 112 -5.70 21.40 -14.74
CA MET A 112 -5.17 22.67 -14.22
C MET A 112 -4.75 22.59 -12.75
N ILE A 113 -5.16 21.56 -12.00
CA ILE A 113 -4.87 21.44 -10.57
C ILE A 113 -3.36 21.21 -10.37
N ASP A 114 -2.80 21.87 -9.35
CA ASP A 114 -1.45 21.53 -8.87
C ASP A 114 -1.45 20.14 -8.22
N PRO A 115 -0.74 19.16 -8.80
CA PRO A 115 -0.72 17.79 -8.27
C PRO A 115 -0.21 17.69 -6.83
N LYS A 116 0.71 18.60 -6.41
CA LYS A 116 1.25 18.62 -5.05
C LYS A 116 0.17 19.03 -4.05
N LYS A 117 -0.60 20.09 -4.38
CA LYS A 117 -1.68 20.57 -3.52
C LYS A 117 -2.80 19.56 -3.36
N LEU A 118 -3.17 18.90 -4.46
CA LEU A 118 -4.14 17.82 -4.41
C LEU A 118 -3.63 16.65 -3.54
N HIS A 119 -2.37 16.29 -3.68
CA HIS A 119 -1.75 15.23 -2.87
C HIS A 119 -1.67 15.59 -1.38
N GLU A 120 -1.28 16.82 -1.04
CA GLU A 120 -1.26 17.32 0.34
C GLU A 120 -2.65 17.26 0.98
N ALA A 121 -3.68 17.67 0.25
CA ALA A 121 -5.08 17.61 0.71
C ALA A 121 -5.55 16.16 0.91
N PHE A 122 -5.24 15.28 -0.05
CA PHE A 122 -5.54 13.85 0.05
C PHE A 122 -4.90 13.22 1.29
N GLN A 123 -3.64 13.51 1.56
CA GLN A 123 -2.95 13.02 2.77
C GLN A 123 -3.58 13.57 4.05
N THR A 124 -3.96 14.85 4.06
CA THR A 124 -4.66 15.46 5.20
C THR A 124 -5.98 14.76 5.47
N TRP A 125 -6.76 14.49 4.43
CA TRP A 125 -8.01 13.74 4.53
C TRP A 125 -7.79 12.32 5.06
N VAL A 126 -6.88 11.56 4.45
CA VAL A 126 -6.54 10.19 4.86
C VAL A 126 -6.11 10.16 6.34
N ASN A 127 -5.23 11.06 6.74
CA ASN A 127 -4.78 11.15 8.14
C ASN A 127 -5.92 11.54 9.10
N GLY A 128 -6.90 12.32 8.64
CA GLY A 128 -8.06 12.73 9.43
C GLY A 128 -9.05 11.59 9.68
N ILE A 129 -9.23 10.69 8.71
CA ILE A 129 -10.14 9.54 8.86
C ILE A 129 -9.48 8.35 9.57
N ILE A 130 -8.16 8.28 9.55
CA ILE A 130 -7.41 7.21 10.23
C ILE A 130 -7.18 7.61 11.68
N THR A 131 -8.16 7.40 12.54
CA THR A 131 -8.01 7.58 13.99
C THR A 131 -7.09 6.52 14.60
N LYS A 132 -7.05 5.33 14.00
CA LYS A 132 -6.20 4.22 14.42
C LYS A 132 -5.88 3.32 13.23
N LEU A 133 -4.69 3.45 12.68
CA LEU A 133 -4.20 2.54 11.65
C LEU A 133 -3.63 1.29 12.33
N GLU A 134 -4.25 0.16 12.12
CA GLU A 134 -3.80 -1.15 12.59
C GLU A 134 -3.70 -2.14 11.44
N GLY A 135 -2.89 -3.17 11.64
CA GLY A 135 -2.73 -4.24 10.65
C GLY A 135 -1.60 -3.99 9.66
N VAL A 136 -1.76 -4.51 8.44
CA VAL A 136 -0.69 -4.54 7.44
C VAL A 136 -0.77 -3.34 6.51
N VAL A 137 0.35 -2.64 6.36
CA VAL A 137 0.61 -1.62 5.34
C VAL A 137 1.59 -2.19 4.32
N ALA A 138 1.12 -2.48 3.13
CA ALA A 138 1.96 -2.97 2.03
C ALA A 138 2.53 -1.80 1.23
N ILE A 139 3.84 -1.75 1.08
CA ILE A 139 4.54 -0.78 0.21
C ILE A 139 5.01 -1.51 -1.04
N ASP A 140 4.58 -1.01 -2.20
CA ASP A 140 4.89 -1.59 -3.50
C ASP A 140 5.15 -0.49 -4.54
N GLY A 141 6.07 -0.79 -5.48
CA GLY A 141 6.40 0.06 -6.60
C GLY A 141 5.73 -0.42 -7.88
N LYS A 142 5.04 0.49 -8.58
CA LYS A 142 4.34 0.16 -9.83
C LYS A 142 4.62 1.14 -10.94
N THR A 143 4.97 0.61 -12.11
CA THR A 143 5.11 1.41 -13.33
C THR A 143 3.76 1.56 -14.02
N ILE A 144 3.31 2.79 -14.24
CA ILE A 144 2.08 3.10 -14.95
C ILE A 144 2.32 2.96 -16.46
N ARG A 145 1.88 1.85 -17.04
CA ARG A 145 2.20 1.45 -18.43
C ARG A 145 1.81 2.47 -19.51
N ARG A 146 0.75 3.27 -19.33
CA ARG A 146 0.24 4.23 -20.33
C ARG A 146 0.60 5.69 -20.02
N SER A 147 1.49 5.94 -19.07
CA SER A 147 1.97 7.30 -18.73
C SER A 147 3.11 7.79 -19.61
N LYS A 148 3.48 7.02 -20.64
CA LYS A 148 4.50 7.40 -21.62
C LYS A 148 3.86 8.33 -22.66
N GLU A 149 4.41 9.53 -22.78
CA GLU A 149 4.05 10.44 -23.86
C GLU A 149 5.01 10.23 -25.04
N GLU A 150 4.49 9.79 -26.18
CA GLU A 150 5.32 9.43 -27.34
C GLU A 150 6.06 10.64 -27.94
N ILE A 151 5.47 11.84 -27.80
CA ILE A 151 6.03 13.09 -28.36
C ILE A 151 7.19 13.61 -27.50
N SER A 152 7.16 13.45 -26.19
CA SER A 152 8.15 14.01 -25.25
C SER A 152 9.28 13.05 -24.86
N GLN A 153 9.27 11.80 -25.34
CA GLN A 153 10.21 10.72 -24.96
C GLN A 153 10.30 10.49 -23.43
N THR A 154 9.26 10.87 -22.67
CA THR A 154 9.22 10.66 -21.24
C THR A 154 9.10 9.19 -20.89
N LYS A 155 9.83 8.73 -19.86
CA LYS A 155 9.70 7.38 -19.35
C LYS A 155 8.34 7.20 -18.65
N PRO A 156 7.79 5.97 -18.65
CA PRO A 156 6.58 5.70 -17.86
C PRO A 156 6.77 6.10 -16.40
N ALA A 157 5.75 6.74 -15.81
CA ALA A 157 5.80 7.10 -14.40
C ALA A 157 5.90 5.84 -13.53
N HIS A 158 6.88 5.82 -12.63
CA HIS A 158 7.01 4.80 -11.59
C HIS A 158 6.55 5.41 -10.26
N ILE A 159 5.64 4.74 -9.57
CA ILE A 159 5.03 5.23 -8.33
C ILE A 159 5.23 4.17 -7.25
N VAL A 160 5.72 4.60 -6.08
CA VAL A 160 5.70 3.80 -4.86
C VAL A 160 4.48 4.20 -4.04
N SER A 161 3.66 3.25 -3.67
CA SER A 161 2.43 3.46 -2.90
C SER A 161 2.40 2.62 -1.64
N ALA A 162 1.73 3.13 -0.60
CA ALA A 162 1.44 2.43 0.63
C ALA A 162 -0.06 2.08 0.68
N TRP A 163 -0.36 0.80 0.81
CA TRP A 163 -1.73 0.26 0.86
C TRP A 163 -2.05 -0.27 2.25
N ALA A 164 -3.11 0.21 2.88
CA ALA A 164 -3.63 -0.33 4.13
C ALA A 164 -4.63 -1.45 3.85
N ASN A 165 -4.28 -2.68 4.18
CA ASN A 165 -5.16 -3.84 3.96
C ASN A 165 -6.46 -3.76 4.77
N SER A 166 -6.41 -3.28 6.01
CA SER A 166 -7.56 -3.15 6.88
C SER A 166 -8.61 -2.14 6.40
N LEU A 167 -8.15 -1.11 5.68
CA LEU A 167 -9.00 -0.03 5.17
C LEU A 167 -9.30 -0.17 3.67
N SER A 168 -8.65 -1.11 2.97
CA SER A 168 -8.69 -1.24 1.50
C SER A 168 -8.41 0.10 0.79
N MET A 169 -7.42 0.85 1.28
CA MET A 169 -7.14 2.22 0.85
C MET A 169 -5.64 2.46 0.64
N VAL A 170 -5.30 3.31 -0.33
CA VAL A 170 -3.96 3.88 -0.49
C VAL A 170 -3.77 5.00 0.54
N LEU A 171 -2.76 4.86 1.41
CA LEU A 171 -2.44 5.85 2.44
C LEU A 171 -1.63 7.03 1.90
N GLY A 172 -0.85 6.79 0.87
CA GLY A 172 0.01 7.78 0.24
C GLY A 172 0.80 7.17 -0.91
N GLN A 173 1.36 8.04 -1.73
CA GLN A 173 2.18 7.62 -2.86
C GLN A 173 3.26 8.65 -3.18
N VAL A 174 4.38 8.20 -3.72
CA VAL A 174 5.50 9.05 -4.16
C VAL A 174 5.90 8.63 -5.57
N LYS A 175 5.97 9.61 -6.48
CA LYS A 175 6.54 9.40 -7.81
C LYS A 175 8.04 9.25 -7.69
N VAL A 176 8.58 8.20 -8.28
CA VAL A 176 10.02 7.97 -8.36
C VAL A 176 10.58 8.86 -9.47
N ASP A 177 11.55 9.70 -9.15
CA ASP A 177 12.22 10.54 -10.13
C ASP A 177 13.06 9.70 -11.11
N GLU A 178 13.26 10.19 -12.32
CA GLU A 178 14.00 9.46 -13.39
C GLU A 178 15.44 9.05 -13.00
N LYS A 179 16.06 9.75 -12.07
CA LYS A 179 17.41 9.49 -11.55
C LYS A 179 17.44 8.76 -10.22
N SER A 180 16.27 8.38 -9.69
CA SER A 180 16.11 7.69 -8.41
C SER A 180 15.52 6.29 -8.60
N ASN A 181 15.34 5.56 -7.52
CA ASN A 181 14.73 4.23 -7.49
C ASN A 181 13.80 4.10 -6.27
N GLU A 182 13.13 2.97 -6.13
CA GLU A 182 12.25 2.69 -5.00
C GLU A 182 12.96 2.84 -3.64
N ILE A 183 14.26 2.49 -3.56
CA ILE A 183 15.06 2.57 -2.33
C ILE A 183 15.10 4.02 -1.79
N THR A 184 15.05 5.01 -2.67
CA THR A 184 15.02 6.43 -2.28
C THR A 184 13.60 6.96 -2.07
N ALA A 185 12.60 6.43 -2.77
CA ALA A 185 11.21 6.85 -2.67
C ALA A 185 10.51 6.29 -1.41
N ILE A 186 10.81 5.05 -1.02
CA ILE A 186 10.22 4.42 0.18
C ILE A 186 10.48 5.26 1.46
N PRO A 187 11.70 5.73 1.77
CA PRO A 187 11.95 6.58 2.91
C PRO A 187 11.15 7.89 2.90
N GLU A 188 10.96 8.50 1.74
CA GLU A 188 10.15 9.72 1.62
C GLU A 188 8.68 9.44 1.88
N LEU A 189 8.15 8.34 1.33
CA LEU A 189 6.77 7.90 1.59
C LEU A 189 6.55 7.63 3.09
N LEU A 190 7.45 6.88 3.73
CA LEU A 190 7.35 6.56 5.16
C LEU A 190 7.32 7.80 6.08
N LYS A 191 7.95 8.91 5.68
CA LYS A 191 7.91 10.18 6.45
C LYS A 191 6.52 10.82 6.47
N THR A 192 5.71 10.54 5.47
CA THR A 192 4.36 11.14 5.32
C THR A 192 3.26 10.31 5.97
N LEU A 193 3.57 9.08 6.42
CA LEU A 193 2.61 8.11 6.94
C LEU A 193 2.67 7.99 8.46
N SER A 194 1.50 7.90 9.09
CA SER A 194 1.36 7.54 10.51
C SER A 194 1.26 6.02 10.64
N ILE A 195 2.41 5.31 10.69
CA ILE A 195 2.49 3.85 10.67
C ILE A 195 2.58 3.19 12.06
N LYS A 196 2.46 3.96 13.14
CA LYS A 196 2.60 3.46 14.51
C LYS A 196 1.63 2.31 14.80
N GLY A 197 2.16 1.18 15.26
CA GLY A 197 1.38 -0.03 15.57
C GLY A 197 1.03 -0.90 14.36
N CYS A 198 1.48 -0.52 13.14
CA CYS A 198 1.28 -1.30 11.94
C CYS A 198 2.41 -2.31 11.69
N ILE A 199 2.15 -3.25 10.79
CA ILE A 199 3.16 -4.13 10.20
C ILE A 199 3.39 -3.66 8.76
N VAL A 200 4.56 -3.12 8.48
CA VAL A 200 4.92 -2.67 7.11
C VAL A 200 5.53 -3.83 6.34
N THR A 201 4.95 -4.14 5.17
CA THR A 201 5.49 -5.16 4.27
C THR A 201 6.09 -4.50 3.03
N ILE A 202 7.29 -4.92 2.64
CA ILE A 202 8.01 -4.40 1.47
C ILE A 202 8.63 -5.57 0.71
N ASP A 203 8.68 -5.44 -0.62
CA ASP A 203 9.35 -6.41 -1.47
C ASP A 203 10.88 -6.39 -1.32
N ALA A 204 11.57 -7.27 -2.04
CA ALA A 204 13.01 -7.42 -1.87
C ALA A 204 13.82 -6.18 -2.26
N MET A 205 13.36 -5.34 -3.19
CA MET A 205 14.09 -4.14 -3.59
C MET A 205 14.16 -3.13 -2.44
N GLY A 206 13.07 -2.98 -1.68
CA GLY A 206 12.99 -2.14 -0.49
C GLY A 206 13.58 -2.77 0.78
N THR A 207 14.08 -4.01 0.73
CA THR A 207 14.71 -4.67 1.88
C THR A 207 16.10 -4.08 2.12
N GLN A 208 16.12 -2.98 2.88
CA GLN A 208 17.32 -2.21 3.22
C GLN A 208 17.37 -1.93 4.73
N LYS A 209 18.56 -2.01 5.33
CA LYS A 209 18.77 -1.78 6.79
C LYS A 209 18.30 -0.40 7.25
N ALA A 210 18.49 0.62 6.41
CA ALA A 210 18.03 1.99 6.69
C ALA A 210 16.51 2.10 6.71
N ILE A 211 15.82 1.42 5.78
CA ILE A 211 14.35 1.38 5.71
C ILE A 211 13.79 0.62 6.91
N ALA A 212 14.33 -0.55 7.25
CA ALA A 212 13.94 -1.29 8.46
C ALA A 212 14.07 -0.43 9.73
N ARG A 213 15.16 0.32 9.85
CA ARG A 213 15.37 1.26 10.97
C ARG A 213 14.29 2.34 11.00
N GLN A 214 13.98 2.97 9.88
CA GLN A 214 12.99 4.03 9.79
C GLN A 214 11.58 3.54 10.17
N ILE A 215 11.20 2.33 9.74
CA ILE A 215 9.92 1.70 10.11
C ILE A 215 9.83 1.54 11.63
N VAL A 216 10.88 0.98 12.27
CA VAL A 216 10.91 0.79 13.72
C VAL A 216 10.90 2.13 14.47
N GLU A 217 11.61 3.14 13.98
CA GLU A 217 11.60 4.50 14.55
C GLU A 217 10.23 5.17 14.41
N GLY A 218 9.46 4.83 13.38
CA GLY A 218 8.05 5.20 13.22
C GLY A 218 7.09 4.45 14.14
N GLY A 219 7.59 3.52 15.00
CA GLY A 219 6.78 2.73 15.92
C GLY A 219 6.03 1.57 15.26
N ALA A 220 6.47 1.13 14.09
CA ALA A 220 5.89 0.01 13.35
C ALA A 220 6.80 -1.22 13.37
N GLU A 221 6.23 -2.36 13.05
CA GLU A 221 6.93 -3.62 12.78
C GLU A 221 7.15 -3.80 11.27
N TYR A 222 8.04 -4.69 10.86
CA TYR A 222 8.27 -4.94 9.45
C TYR A 222 8.24 -6.43 9.09
N ILE A 223 7.81 -6.72 7.85
CA ILE A 223 8.04 -7.99 7.15
C ILE A 223 8.67 -7.65 5.80
N LEU A 224 9.95 -7.96 5.65
CA LEU A 224 10.72 -7.63 4.45
C LEU A 224 11.09 -8.89 3.67
N SER A 225 10.86 -8.87 2.36
CA SER A 225 11.23 -9.98 1.48
C SER A 225 12.74 -10.02 1.29
N LEU A 226 13.38 -11.12 1.66
CA LEU A 226 14.82 -11.31 1.49
C LEU A 226 15.11 -12.04 0.17
N LYS A 227 16.01 -11.50 -0.62
CA LYS A 227 16.52 -12.08 -1.87
C LYS A 227 18.01 -11.84 -2.01
N GLU A 228 18.59 -12.20 -3.17
CA GLU A 228 20.01 -12.08 -3.50
C GLU A 228 20.59 -10.66 -3.41
N ASN A 229 19.76 -9.60 -3.38
CA ASN A 229 20.21 -8.23 -3.10
C ASN A 229 20.83 -8.07 -1.70
N GLN A 230 20.55 -9.01 -0.79
CA GLN A 230 21.20 -9.17 0.52
C GLN A 230 21.94 -10.52 0.56
N GLY A 231 22.82 -10.77 -0.41
CA GLY A 231 23.36 -12.06 -0.78
C GLY A 231 23.86 -12.93 0.37
N THR A 232 24.71 -12.40 1.24
CA THR A 232 25.25 -13.16 2.40
C THR A 232 24.13 -13.58 3.36
N LEU A 233 23.25 -12.66 3.71
CA LEU A 233 22.14 -12.93 4.63
C LEU A 233 21.13 -13.91 4.00
N TYR A 234 20.82 -13.73 2.70
CA TYR A 234 19.94 -14.62 1.98
C TYR A 234 20.48 -16.05 1.95
N GLN A 235 21.78 -16.20 1.70
CA GLN A 235 22.45 -17.49 1.62
C GLN A 235 22.46 -18.20 3.00
N GLU A 236 22.82 -17.47 4.06
CA GLU A 236 22.83 -17.97 5.44
C GLU A 236 21.44 -18.48 5.87
N VAL A 237 20.40 -17.67 5.63
CA VAL A 237 19.02 -18.04 5.99
C VAL A 237 18.49 -19.17 5.12
N SER A 238 18.78 -19.17 3.81
CA SER A 238 18.38 -20.25 2.90
C SER A 238 18.97 -21.60 3.34
N GLU A 239 20.28 -21.61 3.66
CA GLU A 239 20.96 -22.83 4.10
C GLU A 239 20.37 -23.35 5.43
N TYR A 240 20.02 -22.45 6.35
CA TYR A 240 19.39 -22.84 7.60
C TYR A 240 18.03 -23.54 7.36
N PHE A 241 17.17 -22.94 6.52
CA PHE A 241 15.87 -23.55 6.22
C PHE A 241 16.00 -24.90 5.52
N GLU A 242 16.89 -25.00 4.53
CA GLU A 242 17.10 -26.24 3.77
C GLU A 242 17.68 -27.37 4.63
N LYS A 243 18.62 -27.06 5.51
CA LYS A 243 19.33 -28.09 6.30
C LYS A 243 18.64 -28.42 7.60
N GLU A 244 18.06 -27.43 8.27
CA GLU A 244 17.58 -27.58 9.64
C GLU A 244 16.06 -27.64 9.75
N LEU A 245 15.30 -26.77 9.03
CA LEU A 245 13.88 -26.64 9.28
C LEU A 245 13.01 -27.47 8.34
N PHE A 246 13.27 -27.44 7.04
CA PHE A 246 12.46 -28.19 6.06
C PHE A 246 12.48 -29.71 6.23
N PRO A 247 13.58 -30.35 6.69
CA PRO A 247 13.60 -31.78 6.95
C PRO A 247 12.81 -32.24 8.18
N GLN A 248 12.43 -31.32 9.09
CA GLN A 248 11.73 -31.67 10.33
C GLN A 248 10.30 -32.14 10.09
N ASN A 249 9.74 -32.84 11.09
CA ASN A 249 8.36 -33.28 11.06
C ASN A 249 7.40 -32.09 11.12
N LYS A 250 6.58 -31.93 10.05
CA LYS A 250 5.64 -30.80 9.93
C LYS A 250 4.62 -30.75 11.06
N GLY A 251 4.17 -31.86 11.57
CA GLY A 251 3.22 -31.93 12.69
C GLY A 251 3.82 -31.42 14.02
N GLU A 252 5.12 -31.62 14.22
CA GLU A 252 5.83 -31.07 15.38
C GLU A 252 6.06 -29.56 15.22
N LEU A 253 6.43 -29.12 14.03
CA LEU A 253 6.59 -27.69 13.69
C LEU A 253 5.25 -26.94 13.84
N GLU A 254 4.14 -27.53 13.43
CA GLU A 254 2.80 -26.94 13.56
C GLU A 254 2.42 -26.75 15.04
N LYS A 255 2.65 -27.80 15.88
CA LYS A 255 2.44 -27.72 17.34
C LYS A 255 3.32 -26.65 17.99
N ALA A 256 4.54 -26.45 17.48
CA ALA A 256 5.46 -25.41 17.94
C ALA A 256 5.15 -24.02 17.40
N GLY A 257 4.13 -23.86 16.53
CA GLY A 257 3.81 -22.60 15.87
C GLY A 257 4.82 -22.14 14.82
N LYS A 258 5.68 -23.07 14.36
CA LYS A 258 6.74 -22.78 13.38
C LYS A 258 6.35 -23.15 11.94
N TYR A 259 5.17 -23.75 11.72
CA TYR A 259 4.68 -24.18 10.40
C TYR A 259 3.20 -23.89 10.24
N TYR A 260 2.82 -23.47 9.05
CA TYR A 260 1.43 -23.29 8.63
C TYR A 260 1.27 -23.62 7.15
N LYS A 261 0.14 -24.22 6.77
CA LYS A 261 -0.16 -24.59 5.39
C LYS A 261 -1.49 -24.00 4.95
N THR A 262 -1.52 -23.44 3.74
CA THR A 262 -2.75 -23.04 3.06
C THR A 262 -2.93 -23.83 1.76
N LEU A 263 -4.17 -24.02 1.36
CA LEU A 263 -4.55 -24.61 0.10
C LEU A 263 -5.62 -23.69 -0.53
N CYS A 264 -5.34 -23.21 -1.73
CA CYS A 264 -6.23 -22.38 -2.49
C CYS A 264 -6.55 -23.09 -3.82
N GLN A 265 -7.82 -23.12 -4.20
CA GLN A 265 -8.26 -23.67 -5.48
C GLN A 265 -8.95 -22.55 -6.26
N ASP A 266 -8.37 -22.18 -7.39
CA ASP A 266 -8.92 -21.15 -8.29
C ASP A 266 -8.61 -21.48 -9.75
N HIS A 267 -9.57 -21.24 -10.64
CA HIS A 267 -9.44 -21.44 -12.09
C HIS A 267 -8.83 -22.77 -12.53
N GLY A 268 -9.17 -23.89 -11.82
CA GLY A 268 -8.69 -25.24 -12.17
C GLY A 268 -7.26 -25.54 -11.67
N ARG A 269 -6.66 -24.64 -10.87
CA ARG A 269 -5.34 -24.83 -10.25
C ARG A 269 -5.48 -24.99 -8.76
N ILE A 270 -4.67 -25.87 -8.19
CA ILE A 270 -4.55 -26.04 -6.74
C ILE A 270 -3.20 -25.47 -6.33
N GLU A 271 -3.22 -24.41 -5.55
CA GLU A 271 -2.01 -23.82 -4.98
C GLU A 271 -1.88 -24.20 -3.51
N THR A 272 -0.79 -24.90 -3.19
CA THR A 272 -0.37 -25.21 -1.82
C THR A 272 0.74 -24.25 -1.41
N ARG A 273 0.56 -23.52 -0.30
CA ARG A 273 1.61 -22.69 0.30
C ARG A 273 1.94 -23.20 1.69
N GLU A 274 3.21 -23.45 1.93
CA GLU A 274 3.76 -23.88 3.21
C GLU A 274 4.62 -22.75 3.78
N TYR A 275 4.27 -22.29 4.98
CA TYR A 275 4.94 -21.20 5.68
C TYR A 275 5.73 -21.78 6.85
N TYR A 276 6.97 -21.34 6.98
CA TYR A 276 7.87 -21.71 8.06
C TYR A 276 8.34 -20.44 8.76
N LEU A 277 8.42 -20.45 10.09
CA LEU A 277 8.87 -19.35 10.91
C LEU A 277 9.90 -19.83 11.94
N GLU A 278 11.02 -19.10 12.04
CA GLU A 278 12.04 -19.34 13.09
C GLU A 278 12.27 -18.04 13.85
N SER A 279 11.97 -18.07 15.14
CA SER A 279 12.18 -16.95 16.08
C SER A 279 13.41 -17.13 16.97
N GLU A 280 13.96 -18.35 17.03
CA GLU A 280 15.21 -18.64 17.75
C GLU A 280 16.42 -18.35 16.84
N ILE A 281 16.68 -17.06 16.62
CA ILE A 281 17.68 -16.58 15.64
C ILE A 281 19.01 -16.11 16.29
N ASP A 282 19.37 -16.67 17.43
CA ASP A 282 20.62 -16.30 18.13
C ASP A 282 21.90 -16.70 17.37
N TRP A 283 21.76 -17.61 16.40
CA TRP A 283 22.80 -17.97 15.46
C TRP A 283 23.12 -16.83 14.46
N MET A 284 22.19 -15.89 14.21
CA MET A 284 22.33 -14.75 13.30
C MET A 284 22.89 -13.51 14.01
N LYS A 285 24.00 -13.63 14.72
CA LYS A 285 24.53 -12.56 15.60
C LYS A 285 24.81 -11.25 14.87
N ASP A 286 25.36 -11.31 13.67
CA ASP A 286 25.73 -10.12 12.90
C ASP A 286 24.49 -9.48 12.25
N ALA A 287 23.57 -10.26 11.72
CA ALA A 287 22.29 -9.78 11.21
C ALA A 287 21.48 -9.08 12.33
N LYS A 288 21.41 -9.63 13.53
CA LYS A 288 20.72 -9.01 14.69
C LYS A 288 21.31 -7.65 15.09
N LYS A 289 22.60 -7.43 14.86
CA LYS A 289 23.23 -6.11 15.11
C LYS A 289 22.89 -5.09 14.01
N GLU A 290 22.82 -5.54 12.77
CA GLU A 290 22.66 -4.69 11.60
C GLU A 290 21.18 -4.36 11.31
N TRP A 291 20.28 -5.31 11.51
CA TRP A 291 18.83 -5.16 11.29
C TRP A 291 18.15 -4.84 12.61
N LYS A 292 17.69 -3.60 12.73
CA LYS A 292 17.08 -3.10 13.96
C LYS A 292 15.90 -3.98 14.37
N THR A 293 15.96 -4.52 15.59
CA THR A 293 14.92 -5.36 16.20
C THR A 293 14.56 -6.64 15.41
N LEU A 294 15.47 -7.17 14.61
CA LEU A 294 15.23 -8.45 13.91
C LEU A 294 14.87 -9.55 14.92
N GLY A 295 13.66 -10.09 14.83
CA GLY A 295 13.09 -11.04 15.79
C GLY A 295 12.85 -12.44 15.23
N ALA A 296 12.67 -12.57 13.91
CA ALA A 296 12.42 -13.85 13.28
C ALA A 296 12.80 -13.85 11.79
N VAL A 297 12.99 -15.04 11.24
CA VAL A 297 13.08 -15.27 9.79
C VAL A 297 12.02 -16.26 9.37
N GLY A 298 11.48 -16.09 8.16
CA GLY A 298 10.44 -16.96 7.63
C GLY A 298 10.73 -17.39 6.20
N ALA A 299 10.16 -18.53 5.82
CA ALA A 299 10.19 -19.02 4.44
C ALA A 299 8.77 -19.42 4.00
N CYS A 300 8.45 -19.16 2.74
CA CYS A 300 7.21 -19.63 2.10
C CYS A 300 7.59 -20.50 0.90
N ARG A 301 7.13 -21.74 0.86
CA ARG A 301 7.23 -22.64 -0.30
C ARG A 301 5.86 -22.74 -0.95
N SER A 302 5.76 -22.48 -2.26
CA SER A 302 4.52 -22.65 -3.01
C SER A 302 4.67 -23.74 -4.05
N ARG A 303 3.62 -24.57 -4.19
CA ARG A 303 3.49 -25.58 -5.23
C ARG A 303 2.15 -25.36 -5.93
N VAL A 304 2.17 -25.33 -7.25
CA VAL A 304 0.97 -25.26 -8.09
C VAL A 304 0.82 -26.57 -8.81
N GLU A 305 -0.37 -27.18 -8.70
CA GLU A 305 -0.79 -28.37 -9.43
C GLU A 305 -1.90 -27.98 -10.41
N GLU A 306 -1.74 -28.35 -11.70
CA GLU A 306 -2.69 -28.07 -12.79
C GLU A 306 -3.61 -29.27 -13.00
#